data_c4d47b679685f77a19cc728eaca9778c
#
_entry.id   c4d47b679685f77a19cc728eaca9778c
#
_cell.length_a   1.000
_cell.length_b   1.000
_cell.length_c   1.000
_cell.angle_alpha   90.00
_cell.angle_beta   90.00
_cell.angle_gamma   90.00
#
_symmetry.space_group_name_H-M   'P 1'
#
loop_
_entity.id
_entity.type
_entity.pdbx_description
1 polymer ?
#
loop_
_entity_poly.entity_id
_entity_poly.type
_entity_poly.pdbx_seq_one_letter_code
_entity_poly.pdbx_strand_id
1 'polypeptide(L)'
;MAIEPVPSSHPTRERLIEVTLRLLDTLPREQVTSDRVLADSGISKGSLYHHFEDFFELLEVALARQFARTVDANIAAIADLIDQARSADEMYSLIGELFRVTHARERARFRLRRAMLAGATLGNARFQAALAREQDRLTQAMAALFRQAQARGWLSSAVDPHAGAVLVQAYSLGLVVDDVAADRVNPAAWNALIERLLQRLFREP
;
A
#
# COMPACT_ATOMS: atom_id res chain seq x y z
N MET A 1 16.26 -24.83 17.28
CA MET A 1 15.03 -24.79 16.48
C MET A 1 15.45 -24.37 15.08
N ALA A 2 15.51 -25.32 14.16
CA ALA A 2 15.99 -25.09 12.80
C ALA A 2 14.96 -24.24 12.05
N ILE A 3 15.41 -23.14 11.45
CA ILE A 3 14.60 -22.31 10.53
C ILE A 3 14.42 -23.18 9.28
N GLU A 4 13.18 -23.62 9.03
CA GLU A 4 12.86 -24.25 7.75
C GLU A 4 13.19 -23.27 6.61
N PRO A 5 13.92 -23.69 5.58
CA PRO A 5 14.21 -22.85 4.44
C PRO A 5 12.90 -22.50 3.72
N VAL A 6 12.66 -21.20 3.52
CA VAL A 6 11.60 -20.71 2.63
C VAL A 6 11.72 -21.48 1.31
N PRO A 7 10.64 -22.10 0.80
CA PRO A 7 10.71 -22.87 -0.43
C PRO A 7 11.27 -21.99 -1.56
N SER A 8 12.39 -22.40 -2.13
CA SER A 8 13.03 -21.69 -3.24
C SER A 8 12.02 -21.57 -4.38
N SER A 9 11.58 -20.37 -4.70
CA SER A 9 10.63 -20.13 -5.77
C SER A 9 11.25 -20.63 -7.08
N HIS A 10 10.51 -21.45 -7.83
CA HIS A 10 11.00 -22.03 -9.08
C HIS A 10 11.36 -20.90 -10.07
N PRO A 11 12.54 -20.88 -10.70
CA PRO A 11 12.99 -19.76 -11.56
C PRO A 11 11.97 -19.39 -12.65
N THR A 12 11.31 -20.38 -13.25
CA THR A 12 10.26 -20.16 -14.26
C THR A 12 9.04 -19.42 -13.67
N ARG A 13 8.64 -19.82 -12.47
CA ARG A 13 7.52 -19.16 -11.75
C ARG A 13 7.85 -17.69 -11.45
N GLU A 14 9.04 -17.42 -10.95
CA GLU A 14 9.50 -16.05 -10.68
C GLU A 14 9.60 -15.21 -11.96
N ARG A 15 10.11 -15.79 -13.03
CA ARG A 15 10.18 -15.10 -14.33
C ARG A 15 8.80 -14.68 -14.84
N LEU A 16 7.80 -15.55 -14.74
CA LEU A 16 6.41 -15.23 -15.11
C LEU A 16 5.87 -14.07 -14.26
N ILE A 17 6.08 -14.11 -12.94
CA ILE A 17 5.63 -13.04 -12.03
C ILE A 17 6.33 -11.72 -12.37
N GLU A 18 7.65 -11.71 -12.56
CA GLU A 18 8.41 -10.47 -12.85
C GLU A 18 8.02 -9.85 -14.20
N VAL A 19 7.77 -10.68 -15.22
CA VAL A 19 7.27 -10.16 -16.50
C VAL A 19 5.87 -9.59 -16.36
N THR A 20 4.99 -10.25 -15.62
CA THR A 20 3.63 -9.75 -15.36
C THR A 20 3.67 -8.43 -14.61
N LEU A 21 4.55 -8.29 -13.60
CA LEU A 21 4.75 -7.03 -12.86
C LEU A 21 5.19 -5.89 -13.78
N ARG A 22 6.18 -6.11 -14.64
CA ARG A 22 6.63 -5.07 -15.59
C ARG A 22 5.51 -4.62 -16.53
N LEU A 23 4.69 -5.56 -16.98
CA LEU A 23 3.55 -5.25 -17.84
C LEU A 23 2.49 -4.43 -17.06
N LEU A 24 2.20 -4.78 -15.80
CA LEU A 24 1.28 -4.04 -14.94
C LEU A 24 1.78 -2.62 -14.60
N ASP A 25 3.08 -2.39 -14.60
CA ASP A 25 3.65 -1.05 -14.37
C ASP A 25 3.50 -0.13 -15.58
N THR A 26 3.42 -0.68 -16.79
CA THR A 26 3.42 0.07 -18.06
C THR A 26 2.08 0.08 -18.78
N LEU A 27 1.22 -0.91 -18.51
CA LEU A 27 -0.06 -1.11 -19.21
C LEU A 27 -1.24 -1.10 -18.25
N PRO A 28 -2.43 -0.71 -18.72
CA PRO A 28 -3.69 -1.02 -18.03
C PRO A 28 -3.84 -2.53 -17.82
N ARG A 29 -4.45 -2.91 -16.68
CA ARG A 29 -4.63 -4.34 -16.32
C ARG A 29 -5.29 -5.16 -17.43
N GLU A 30 -6.28 -4.58 -18.11
CA GLU A 30 -7.06 -5.22 -19.18
C GLU A 30 -6.22 -5.56 -20.41
N GLN A 31 -5.07 -4.90 -20.58
CA GLN A 31 -4.10 -5.16 -21.66
C GLN A 31 -3.03 -6.17 -21.26
N VAL A 32 -2.96 -6.58 -20.00
CA VAL A 32 -2.06 -7.63 -19.53
C VAL A 32 -2.75 -8.97 -19.73
N THR A 33 -2.38 -9.64 -20.82
CA THR A 33 -2.96 -10.92 -21.23
C THR A 33 -1.95 -12.07 -21.10
N SER A 34 -2.44 -13.32 -21.06
CA SER A 34 -1.58 -14.50 -21.03
C SER A 34 -0.62 -14.55 -22.22
N ASP A 35 -1.11 -14.26 -23.42
CA ASP A 35 -0.30 -14.32 -24.63
C ASP A 35 0.86 -13.30 -24.60
N ARG A 36 0.58 -12.11 -24.07
CA ARG A 36 1.60 -11.06 -23.91
C ARG A 36 2.65 -11.45 -22.86
N VAL A 37 2.23 -12.01 -21.73
CA VAL A 37 3.15 -12.51 -20.70
C VAL A 37 4.02 -13.64 -21.24
N LEU A 38 3.43 -14.59 -22.00
CA LEU A 38 4.18 -15.69 -22.61
C LEU A 38 5.17 -15.18 -23.64
N ALA A 39 4.76 -14.25 -24.51
CA ALA A 39 5.64 -13.64 -25.52
C ALA A 39 6.84 -12.92 -24.86
N ASP A 40 6.60 -12.10 -23.83
CA ASP A 40 7.64 -11.31 -23.17
C ASP A 40 8.54 -12.15 -22.25
N SER A 41 8.04 -13.26 -21.70
CA SER A 41 8.80 -14.13 -20.80
C SER A 41 9.64 -15.16 -21.56
N GLY A 42 9.23 -15.52 -22.77
CA GLY A 42 9.78 -16.66 -23.52
C GLY A 42 9.41 -18.02 -22.94
N ILE A 43 8.40 -18.07 -22.04
CA ILE A 43 7.96 -19.30 -21.36
C ILE A 43 6.77 -19.89 -22.11
N SER A 44 6.74 -21.21 -22.23
CA SER A 44 5.67 -21.91 -22.91
C SER A 44 4.35 -21.87 -22.13
N LYS A 45 3.22 -21.97 -22.83
CA LYS A 45 1.89 -22.06 -22.23
C LYS A 45 1.77 -23.23 -21.26
N GLY A 46 2.34 -24.39 -21.59
CA GLY A 46 2.36 -25.56 -20.70
C GLY A 46 3.09 -25.29 -19.38
N SER A 47 4.22 -24.56 -19.43
CA SER A 47 4.96 -24.19 -18.21
C SER A 47 4.20 -23.21 -17.35
N LEU A 48 3.42 -22.27 -17.92
CA LEU A 48 2.56 -21.39 -17.14
C LEU A 48 1.56 -22.19 -16.31
N TYR A 49 0.81 -23.09 -16.95
CA TYR A 49 -0.22 -23.91 -16.29
C TYR A 49 0.35 -25.03 -15.41
N HIS A 50 1.64 -25.30 -15.48
CA HIS A 50 2.33 -26.14 -14.51
C HIS A 50 2.56 -25.41 -13.17
N HIS A 51 2.74 -24.08 -13.21
CA HIS A 51 3.04 -23.27 -12.02
C HIS A 51 1.85 -22.51 -11.43
N PHE A 52 0.81 -22.30 -12.23
CA PHE A 52 -0.40 -21.56 -11.86
C PHE A 52 -1.63 -22.32 -12.35
N GLU A 53 -2.67 -22.35 -11.53
CA GLU A 53 -3.94 -22.99 -11.87
C GLU A 53 -4.54 -22.36 -13.15
N ASP A 54 -4.46 -21.05 -13.23
CA ASP A 54 -4.86 -20.27 -14.40
C ASP A 54 -4.05 -18.97 -14.52
N PHE A 55 -4.32 -18.20 -15.57
CA PHE A 55 -3.71 -16.88 -15.76
C PHE A 55 -4.14 -15.87 -14.69
N PHE A 56 -5.35 -16.01 -14.14
CA PHE A 56 -5.82 -15.11 -13.10
C PHE A 56 -5.05 -15.28 -11.80
N GLU A 57 -4.66 -16.50 -11.45
CA GLU A 57 -3.78 -16.75 -10.31
C GLU A 57 -2.42 -16.07 -10.48
N LEU A 58 -1.80 -16.17 -11.65
CA LEU A 58 -0.55 -15.44 -11.92
C LEU A 58 -0.75 -13.92 -11.76
N LEU A 59 -1.84 -13.39 -12.30
CA LEU A 59 -2.16 -11.96 -12.19
C LEU A 59 -2.38 -11.53 -10.75
N GLU A 60 -3.12 -12.30 -9.95
CA GLU A 60 -3.35 -12.05 -8.52
C GLU A 60 -2.05 -12.06 -7.72
N VAL A 61 -1.18 -13.03 -7.95
CA VAL A 61 0.15 -13.11 -7.31
C VAL A 61 0.99 -11.89 -7.67
N ALA A 62 1.00 -11.47 -8.93
CA ALA A 62 1.71 -10.29 -9.37
C ALA A 62 1.15 -9.00 -8.73
N LEU A 63 -0.18 -8.84 -8.68
CA LEU A 63 -0.84 -7.69 -8.05
C LEU A 63 -0.58 -7.65 -6.54
N ALA A 64 -0.63 -8.79 -5.84
CA ALA A 64 -0.30 -8.85 -4.41
C ALA A 64 1.18 -8.46 -4.17
N ARG A 65 2.11 -8.91 -5.03
CA ARG A 65 3.53 -8.53 -4.95
C ARG A 65 3.76 -7.04 -5.26
N GLN A 66 3.04 -6.48 -6.23
CA GLN A 66 3.08 -5.03 -6.50
C GLN A 66 2.59 -4.23 -5.29
N PHE A 67 1.53 -4.69 -4.64
CA PHE A 67 1.03 -4.09 -3.42
C PHE A 67 2.06 -4.19 -2.27
N ALA A 68 2.68 -5.37 -2.07
CA ALA A 68 3.73 -5.57 -1.08
C ALA A 68 4.91 -4.60 -1.26
N ARG A 69 5.40 -4.40 -2.49
CA ARG A 69 6.46 -3.42 -2.80
C ARG A 69 6.05 -1.99 -2.39
N THR A 70 4.79 -1.64 -2.61
CA THR A 70 4.25 -0.34 -2.18
C THR A 70 4.19 -0.22 -0.67
N VAL A 71 3.79 -1.30 0.02
CA VAL A 71 3.78 -1.37 1.49
C VAL A 71 5.19 -1.19 2.04
N ASP A 72 6.19 -1.89 1.49
CA ASP A 72 7.60 -1.75 1.90
C ASP A 72 8.09 -0.30 1.77
N ALA A 73 7.84 0.33 0.63
CA ALA A 73 8.24 1.71 0.39
C ALA A 73 7.55 2.69 1.36
N ASN A 74 6.27 2.48 1.67
CA ASN A 74 5.55 3.33 2.62
C ASN A 74 6.07 3.15 4.05
N ILE A 75 6.33 1.90 4.48
CA ILE A 75 6.89 1.61 5.80
C ILE A 75 8.25 2.29 5.95
N ALA A 76 9.13 2.13 4.96
CA ALA A 76 10.46 2.75 4.97
C ALA A 76 10.36 4.29 5.05
N ALA A 77 9.53 4.91 4.20
CA ALA A 77 9.36 6.37 4.19
C ALA A 77 8.86 6.93 5.52
N ILE A 78 7.91 6.24 6.18
CA ILE A 78 7.38 6.70 7.48
C ILE A 78 8.40 6.45 8.60
N ALA A 79 9.13 5.34 8.56
CA ALA A 79 10.19 5.06 9.53
C ALA A 79 11.30 6.11 9.46
N ASP A 80 11.79 6.41 8.27
CA ASP A 80 12.81 7.45 8.03
C ASP A 80 12.35 8.82 8.55
N LEU A 81 11.07 9.17 8.36
CA LEU A 81 10.49 10.41 8.84
C LEU A 81 10.54 10.51 10.37
N ILE A 82 10.15 9.44 11.08
CA ILE A 82 10.16 9.42 12.55
C ILE A 82 11.59 9.44 13.10
N ASP A 83 12.53 8.79 12.43
CA ASP A 83 13.93 8.78 12.85
C ASP A 83 14.64 10.13 12.61
N GLN A 84 14.21 10.89 11.60
CA GLN A 84 14.73 12.24 11.34
C GLN A 84 14.18 13.28 12.31
N ALA A 85 12.96 13.10 12.83
CA ALA A 85 12.33 14.05 13.72
C ALA A 85 13.05 14.11 15.09
N ARG A 86 13.32 15.35 15.57
CA ARG A 86 13.96 15.65 16.87
C ARG A 86 12.97 16.17 17.90
N SER A 87 11.78 16.52 17.47
CA SER A 87 10.70 17.03 18.32
C SER A 87 9.33 16.63 17.79
N ALA A 88 8.30 16.77 18.62
CA ALA A 88 6.92 16.57 18.20
C ALA A 88 6.56 17.51 17.04
N ASP A 89 6.90 18.79 17.12
CA ASP A 89 6.58 19.78 16.08
C ASP A 89 7.22 19.44 14.74
N GLU A 90 8.49 18.99 14.76
CA GLU A 90 9.19 18.55 13.57
C GLU A 90 8.54 17.29 12.96
N MET A 91 8.17 16.32 13.80
CA MET A 91 7.43 15.13 13.36
C MET A 91 6.11 15.50 12.68
N TYR A 92 5.31 16.38 13.28
CA TYR A 92 4.04 16.81 12.68
C TYR A 92 4.23 17.59 11.39
N SER A 93 5.28 18.41 11.29
CA SER A 93 5.63 19.11 10.05
C SER A 93 5.98 18.14 8.92
N LEU A 94 6.83 17.15 9.19
CA LEU A 94 7.24 16.13 8.22
C LEU A 94 6.05 15.24 7.80
N ILE A 95 5.17 14.86 8.74
CA ILE A 95 3.92 14.14 8.42
C ILE A 95 3.02 15.00 7.52
N GLY A 96 2.89 16.29 7.79
CA GLY A 96 2.14 17.22 6.96
C GLY A 96 2.69 17.31 5.53
N GLU A 97 4.02 17.29 5.36
CA GLU A 97 4.66 17.23 4.05
C GLU A 97 4.39 15.91 3.34
N LEU A 98 4.53 14.79 4.04
CA LEU A 98 4.22 13.47 3.49
C LEU A 98 2.76 13.42 3.00
N PHE A 99 1.82 13.95 3.76
CA PHE A 99 0.41 14.01 3.36
C PHE A 99 0.21 14.90 2.13
N ARG A 100 0.84 16.07 2.05
CA ARG A 100 0.76 16.93 0.86
C ARG A 100 1.23 16.20 -0.40
N VAL A 101 2.32 15.43 -0.32
CA VAL A 101 2.85 14.65 -1.44
C VAL A 101 1.98 13.44 -1.77
N THR A 102 1.55 12.68 -0.77
CA THR A 102 0.78 11.43 -0.98
C THR A 102 -0.66 11.71 -1.39
N HIS A 103 -1.22 12.86 -0.97
CA HIS A 103 -2.59 13.29 -1.30
C HIS A 103 -2.66 14.25 -2.49
N ALA A 104 -1.54 14.56 -3.13
CA ALA A 104 -1.50 15.35 -4.34
C ALA A 104 -2.40 14.74 -5.43
N ARG A 105 -2.97 15.61 -6.28
CA ARG A 105 -3.91 15.20 -7.36
C ARG A 105 -3.29 14.22 -8.34
N GLU A 106 -2.00 14.35 -8.58
CA GLU A 106 -1.21 13.47 -9.45
C GLU A 106 -1.21 12.01 -8.95
N ARG A 107 -1.47 11.81 -7.66
CA ARG A 107 -1.59 10.48 -7.04
C ARG A 107 -2.99 9.86 -7.13
N ALA A 108 -3.99 10.54 -7.70
CA ALA A 108 -5.37 10.03 -7.84
C ALA A 108 -5.42 8.63 -8.49
N ARG A 109 -4.66 8.42 -9.58
CA ARG A 109 -4.57 7.11 -10.24
C ARG A 109 -4.08 6.00 -9.31
N PHE A 110 -3.15 6.32 -8.41
CA PHE A 110 -2.61 5.38 -7.45
C PHE A 110 -3.66 5.00 -6.39
N ARG A 111 -4.39 5.98 -5.86
CA ARG A 111 -5.48 5.75 -4.90
C ARG A 111 -6.62 4.94 -5.52
N LEU A 112 -7.04 5.28 -6.75
CA LEU A 112 -8.05 4.52 -7.49
C LEU A 112 -7.62 3.07 -7.72
N ARG A 113 -6.36 2.84 -8.13
CA ARG A 113 -5.81 1.49 -8.29
C ARG A 113 -5.88 0.69 -6.98
N ARG A 114 -5.53 1.32 -5.86
CA ARG A 114 -5.62 0.69 -4.53
C ARG A 114 -7.06 0.34 -4.15
N ALA A 115 -8.01 1.24 -4.41
CA ALA A 115 -9.43 0.97 -4.18
C ALA A 115 -9.95 -0.19 -5.05
N MET A 116 -9.54 -0.24 -6.32
CA MET A 116 -9.87 -1.34 -7.23
C MET A 116 -9.30 -2.68 -6.76
N LEU A 117 -8.07 -2.71 -6.24
CA LEU A 117 -7.48 -3.92 -5.67
C LEU A 117 -8.29 -4.43 -4.47
N ALA A 118 -8.71 -3.54 -3.57
CA ALA A 118 -9.57 -3.90 -2.45
C ALA A 118 -10.93 -4.45 -2.94
N GLY A 119 -11.54 -3.82 -3.94
CA GLY A 119 -12.78 -4.31 -4.55
C GLY A 119 -12.64 -5.67 -5.25
N ALA A 120 -11.50 -5.94 -5.87
CA ALA A 120 -11.21 -7.20 -6.58
C ALA A 120 -11.08 -8.42 -5.63
N THR A 121 -11.03 -8.21 -4.32
CA THR A 121 -11.07 -9.31 -3.33
C THR A 121 -12.46 -9.88 -3.12
N LEU A 122 -13.51 -9.16 -3.53
CA LEU A 122 -14.89 -9.65 -3.39
C LEU A 122 -15.11 -10.92 -4.23
N GLY A 123 -15.50 -11.99 -3.54
CA GLY A 123 -15.72 -13.30 -4.17
C GLY A 123 -14.43 -14.08 -4.48
N ASN A 124 -13.25 -13.58 -4.10
CA ASN A 124 -11.97 -14.24 -4.32
C ASN A 124 -11.18 -14.40 -3.00
N ALA A 125 -11.44 -15.48 -2.28
CA ALA A 125 -10.85 -15.73 -0.97
C ALA A 125 -9.31 -15.86 -1.01
N ARG A 126 -8.74 -16.43 -2.09
CA ARG A 126 -7.29 -16.59 -2.27
C ARG A 126 -6.62 -15.22 -2.40
N PHE A 127 -7.13 -14.36 -3.27
CA PHE A 127 -6.61 -13.00 -3.46
C PHE A 127 -6.81 -12.14 -2.20
N GLN A 128 -7.99 -12.25 -1.57
CA GLN A 128 -8.27 -11.58 -0.30
C GLN A 128 -7.24 -11.95 0.78
N ALA A 129 -6.93 -13.24 0.96
CA ALA A 129 -5.95 -13.69 1.94
C ALA A 129 -4.53 -13.17 1.63
N ALA A 130 -4.16 -13.07 0.35
CA ALA A 130 -2.87 -12.52 -0.06
C ALA A 130 -2.76 -11.02 0.26
N LEU A 131 -3.77 -10.23 -0.08
CA LEU A 131 -3.80 -8.79 0.22
C LEU A 131 -3.93 -8.51 1.72
N ALA A 132 -4.70 -9.30 2.46
CA ALA A 132 -4.88 -9.15 3.91
C ALA A 132 -3.53 -9.23 4.64
N ARG A 133 -2.67 -10.21 4.30
CA ARG A 133 -1.33 -10.33 4.91
C ARG A 133 -0.49 -9.07 4.74
N GLU A 134 -0.49 -8.48 3.55
CA GLU A 134 0.27 -7.26 3.28
C GLU A 134 -0.35 -6.03 3.97
N GLN A 135 -1.68 -5.97 4.00
CA GLN A 135 -2.41 -4.92 4.70
C GLN A 135 -2.18 -4.97 6.22
N ASP A 136 -2.18 -6.17 6.82
CA ASP A 136 -1.87 -6.36 8.23
C ASP A 136 -0.44 -5.96 8.54
N ARG A 137 0.52 -6.31 7.67
CA ARG A 137 1.92 -5.92 7.80
C ARG A 137 2.09 -4.40 7.82
N LEU A 138 1.43 -3.69 6.91
CA LEU A 138 1.44 -2.22 6.88
C LEU A 138 0.82 -1.63 8.15
N THR A 139 -0.34 -2.13 8.56
CA THR A 139 -1.04 -1.64 9.76
C THR A 139 -0.22 -1.86 11.02
N GLN A 140 0.40 -3.02 11.18
CA GLN A 140 1.27 -3.33 12.31
C GLN A 140 2.51 -2.45 12.36
N ALA A 141 3.16 -2.22 11.22
CA ALA A 141 4.31 -1.33 11.13
C ALA A 141 3.94 0.11 11.49
N MET A 142 2.84 0.64 10.95
CA MET A 142 2.34 1.96 11.32
C MET A 142 2.00 2.05 12.81
N ALA A 143 1.32 1.04 13.37
CA ALA A 143 1.02 1.00 14.80
C ALA A 143 2.29 0.96 15.67
N ALA A 144 3.37 0.30 15.22
CA ALA A 144 4.66 0.34 15.90
C ALA A 144 5.26 1.75 15.93
N LEU A 145 5.14 2.50 14.82
CA LEU A 145 5.59 3.89 14.75
C LEU A 145 4.75 4.82 15.64
N PHE A 146 3.44 4.60 15.75
CA PHE A 146 2.59 5.29 16.73
C PHE A 146 3.06 5.05 18.17
N ARG A 147 3.35 3.78 18.54
CA ARG A 147 3.91 3.46 19.87
C ARG A 147 5.25 4.13 20.11
N GLN A 148 6.12 4.21 19.12
CA GLN A 148 7.40 4.90 19.22
C GLN A 148 7.22 6.40 19.46
N ALA A 149 6.29 7.06 18.77
CA ALA A 149 5.96 8.46 18.97
C ALA A 149 5.36 8.71 20.37
N GLN A 150 4.51 7.80 20.88
CA GLN A 150 3.98 7.84 22.24
C GLN A 150 5.09 7.71 23.29
N ALA A 151 6.03 6.77 23.10
CA ALA A 151 7.17 6.59 24.01
C ALA A 151 8.07 7.83 24.11
N ARG A 152 8.14 8.64 23.04
CA ARG A 152 8.84 9.94 23.00
C ARG A 152 8.00 11.09 23.57
N GLY A 153 6.74 10.86 23.95
CA GLY A 153 5.82 11.91 24.38
C GLY A 153 5.35 12.85 23.26
N TRP A 154 5.47 12.43 22.00
CA TRP A 154 5.10 13.22 20.83
C TRP A 154 3.66 12.98 20.37
N LEU A 155 3.05 11.92 20.85
CA LEU A 155 1.68 11.51 20.53
C LEU A 155 0.93 11.21 21.82
N SER A 156 -0.34 11.58 21.89
CA SER A 156 -1.22 11.29 23.04
C SER A 156 -1.32 9.78 23.31
N SER A 157 -1.17 9.38 24.58
CA SER A 157 -1.36 8.00 25.03
C SER A 157 -2.83 7.56 24.99
N ALA A 158 -3.78 8.49 24.84
CA ALA A 158 -5.20 8.18 24.68
C ALA A 158 -5.52 7.58 23.29
N VAL A 159 -4.63 7.73 22.32
CA VAL A 159 -4.81 7.18 20.97
C VAL A 159 -4.38 5.72 20.97
N ASP A 160 -5.30 4.80 20.66
CA ASP A 160 -4.91 3.43 20.38
C ASP A 160 -4.05 3.37 19.09
N PRO A 161 -2.81 2.81 19.13
CA PRO A 161 -1.91 2.82 17.98
C PRO A 161 -2.43 2.08 16.76
N HIS A 162 -3.21 1.01 16.96
CA HIS A 162 -3.80 0.27 15.85
C HIS A 162 -4.93 1.06 15.20
N ALA A 163 -5.82 1.63 16.00
CA ALA A 163 -6.90 2.49 15.50
C ALA A 163 -6.35 3.73 14.76
N GLY A 164 -5.29 4.36 15.29
CA GLY A 164 -4.60 5.47 14.64
C GLY A 164 -4.02 5.06 13.27
N ALA A 165 -3.36 3.90 13.20
CA ALA A 165 -2.83 3.36 11.95
C ALA A 165 -3.94 3.09 10.92
N VAL A 166 -5.07 2.53 11.33
CA VAL A 166 -6.22 2.29 10.45
C VAL A 166 -6.83 3.61 10.00
N LEU A 167 -6.99 4.59 10.88
CA LEU A 167 -7.54 5.92 10.56
C LEU A 167 -6.72 6.62 9.46
N VAL A 168 -5.39 6.64 9.57
CA VAL A 168 -4.51 7.25 8.56
C VAL A 168 -4.66 6.57 7.20
N GLN A 169 -4.77 5.27 7.18
CA GLN A 169 -4.96 4.50 5.94
C GLN A 169 -6.35 4.71 5.34
N ALA A 170 -7.40 4.71 6.17
CA ALA A 170 -8.77 4.96 5.75
C ALA A 170 -8.93 6.37 5.18
N TYR A 171 -8.33 7.37 5.83
CA TYR A 171 -8.27 8.73 5.34
C TYR A 171 -7.62 8.82 3.95
N SER A 172 -6.45 8.20 3.76
CA SER A 172 -5.74 8.21 2.49
C SER A 172 -6.54 7.53 1.38
N LEU A 173 -7.21 6.42 1.68
CA LEU A 173 -8.06 5.70 0.73
C LEU A 173 -9.36 6.48 0.45
N GLY A 174 -9.93 7.12 1.45
CA GLY A 174 -11.19 7.88 1.36
C GLY A 174 -11.14 9.06 0.39
N LEU A 175 -9.95 9.59 0.08
CA LEU A 175 -9.77 10.63 -0.95
C LEU A 175 -10.22 10.21 -2.36
N VAL A 176 -10.40 8.92 -2.61
CA VAL A 176 -11.02 8.43 -3.86
C VAL A 176 -12.39 9.06 -4.11
N VAL A 177 -13.13 9.41 -3.04
CA VAL A 177 -14.42 10.11 -3.16
C VAL A 177 -14.26 11.44 -3.89
N ASP A 178 -13.22 12.21 -3.56
CA ASP A 178 -12.90 13.48 -4.23
C ASP A 178 -12.23 13.28 -5.59
N ASP A 179 -11.41 12.22 -5.73
CA ASP A 179 -10.73 11.93 -7.00
C ASP A 179 -11.69 11.65 -8.16
N VAL A 180 -12.89 11.14 -7.89
CA VAL A 180 -13.92 10.86 -8.90
C VAL A 180 -14.96 11.98 -9.03
N ALA A 181 -14.93 12.97 -8.16
CA ALA A 181 -15.87 14.08 -8.19
C ALA A 181 -15.58 15.05 -9.34
N ALA A 182 -16.64 15.62 -9.92
CA ALA A 182 -16.51 16.69 -10.90
C ALA A 182 -16.09 18.01 -10.25
N ASP A 183 -16.66 18.34 -9.09
CA ASP A 183 -16.29 19.49 -8.27
C ASP A 183 -15.41 19.00 -7.10
N ARG A 184 -14.12 19.26 -7.21
CA ARG A 184 -13.12 18.78 -6.27
C ARG A 184 -12.82 19.80 -5.20
N VAL A 185 -12.56 19.32 -3.98
CA VAL A 185 -12.19 20.16 -2.85
C VAL A 185 -10.93 21.00 -3.17
N ASN A 186 -10.91 22.24 -2.65
CA ASN A 186 -9.71 23.07 -2.72
C ASN A 186 -8.57 22.42 -1.88
N PRO A 187 -7.40 22.13 -2.47
CA PRO A 187 -6.31 21.43 -1.78
C PRO A 187 -5.81 22.17 -0.53
N ALA A 188 -5.75 23.50 -0.55
CA ALA A 188 -5.29 24.29 0.59
C ALA A 188 -6.30 24.22 1.75
N ALA A 189 -7.60 24.32 1.47
CA ALA A 189 -8.64 24.18 2.46
C ALA A 189 -8.67 22.77 3.08
N TRP A 190 -8.48 21.74 2.25
CA TRP A 190 -8.37 20.36 2.68
C TRP A 190 -7.18 20.14 3.61
N ASN A 191 -5.98 20.56 3.20
CA ASN A 191 -4.77 20.42 4.01
C ASN A 191 -4.90 21.14 5.36
N ALA A 192 -5.43 22.37 5.37
CA ALA A 192 -5.66 23.11 6.61
C ALA A 192 -6.66 22.44 7.56
N LEU A 193 -7.67 21.73 7.01
CA LEU A 193 -8.61 20.95 7.82
C LEU A 193 -7.90 19.75 8.45
N ILE A 194 -7.11 19.02 7.64
CA ILE A 194 -6.40 17.83 8.10
C ILE A 194 -5.34 18.16 9.15
N GLU A 195 -4.55 19.20 8.94
CA GLU A 195 -3.58 19.66 9.95
C GLU A 195 -4.25 19.94 11.30
N ARG A 196 -5.39 20.62 11.30
CA ARG A 196 -6.16 20.87 12.54
C ARG A 196 -6.70 19.59 13.18
N LEU A 197 -7.20 18.65 12.36
CA LEU A 197 -7.68 17.36 12.87
C LEU A 197 -6.57 16.53 13.49
N LEU A 198 -5.42 16.43 12.81
CA LEU A 198 -4.26 15.68 13.31
C LEU A 198 -3.74 16.28 14.61
N GLN A 199 -3.62 17.60 14.70
CA GLN A 199 -3.19 18.26 15.94
C GLN A 199 -4.12 17.94 17.11
N ARG A 200 -5.44 18.02 16.92
CA ARG A 200 -6.41 17.73 17.99
C ARG A 200 -6.47 16.25 18.35
N LEU A 201 -6.49 15.36 17.36
CA LEU A 201 -6.63 13.92 17.62
C LEU A 201 -5.37 13.28 18.22
N PHE A 202 -4.20 13.79 17.87
CA PHE A 202 -2.95 13.13 18.23
C PHE A 202 -2.11 13.87 19.27
N ARG A 203 -2.33 15.18 19.50
CA ARG A 203 -1.57 15.97 20.49
C ARG A 203 -2.34 16.22 21.79
N GLU A 204 -3.65 16.38 21.72
CA GLU A 204 -4.45 16.67 22.93
C GLU A 204 -4.68 15.38 23.72
N PRO A 205 -4.54 15.42 25.07
CA PRO A 205 -4.79 14.27 25.92
C PRO A 205 -6.27 13.86 25.99
#